data_bfdca67ce2a60230a6f851a4e2cdd9b2
#
_entry.id   bfdca67ce2a60230a6f851a4e2cdd9b2
#
_cell.length_a   1.000
_cell.length_b   1.000
_cell.length_c   1.000
_cell.angle_alpha   90.00
_cell.angle_beta   90.00
_cell.angle_gamma   90.00
#
_symmetry.space_group_name_H-M   'P 1'
#
loop_
_entity.id
_entity.type
_entity.pdbx_description
1 polymer ?
#
loop_
_entity_poly.entity_id
_entity_poly.type
_entity_poly.pdbx_seq_one_letter_code
_entity_poly.pdbx_strand_id
1 'polypeptide(L)'
;MKPIKRATSTINFGYIFNQKTGLLDAIEHEIKELEFIEKEMLKNNMSLRGACDYLKEKTKKHLSPAGLKKHMDKKYGKGKWLAKLKGEIYIFQNPAWKGWIKVGKSIDATKRLYSFQHSCPLKDFKCVKIITVKNQTKAERKILELMYFFAEENNGEWIKLNLDRALEILNTYKEKYETN
;
A
#
# COMPACT_ATOMS: atom_id res chain seq x y z
N MET A 1 17.39 25.49 5.97
CA MET A 1 16.98 25.33 4.53
C MET A 1 16.85 26.71 3.87
N LYS A 2 17.13 26.81 2.54
CA LYS A 2 16.93 28.09 1.82
C LYS A 2 15.45 28.36 1.58
N PRO A 3 14.99 29.63 1.70
CA PRO A 3 13.62 30.03 1.36
C PRO A 3 13.28 29.69 -0.10
N ILE A 4 12.04 29.32 -0.37
CA ILE A 4 11.58 28.95 -1.73
C ILE A 4 10.46 29.88 -2.21
N LYS A 5 10.36 30.06 -3.53
CA LYS A 5 9.27 30.85 -4.12
C LYS A 5 7.92 30.14 -3.91
N ARG A 6 6.89 30.91 -3.58
CA ARG A 6 5.53 30.45 -3.51
C ARG A 6 4.99 30.22 -4.93
N ALA A 7 4.71 28.96 -5.27
CA ALA A 7 4.24 28.61 -6.61
C ALA A 7 2.69 28.61 -6.72
N THR A 8 1.95 28.53 -5.61
CA THR A 8 0.48 28.47 -5.59
C THR A 8 -0.06 29.20 -4.38
N SER A 9 -1.37 29.46 -4.33
CA SER A 9 -2.06 30.03 -3.16
C SER A 9 -1.96 29.12 -1.91
N THR A 10 -1.82 27.83 -2.10
CA THR A 10 -1.69 26.84 -1.01
C THR A 10 -0.25 26.78 -0.52
N ILE A 11 -0.05 26.91 0.78
CA ILE A 11 1.25 26.74 1.43
C ILE A 11 1.45 25.25 1.70
N ASN A 12 2.57 24.71 1.26
CA ASN A 12 2.92 23.30 1.51
C ASN A 12 3.18 23.06 3.00
N PHE A 13 2.86 21.87 3.48
CA PHE A 13 3.22 21.44 4.84
C PHE A 13 4.73 21.59 5.06
N GLY A 14 5.13 22.04 6.25
CA GLY A 14 6.54 22.30 6.56
C GLY A 14 7.01 23.70 6.18
N TYR A 15 6.13 24.58 5.70
CA TYR A 15 6.48 25.94 5.29
C TYR A 15 5.51 26.98 5.85
N ILE A 16 6.01 28.22 5.98
CA ILE A 16 5.24 29.40 6.33
C ILE A 16 5.53 30.54 5.34
N PHE A 17 4.52 31.33 5.01
CA PHE A 17 4.71 32.48 4.11
C PHE A 17 5.29 33.67 4.88
N ASN A 18 6.42 34.16 4.42
CA ASN A 18 7.06 35.36 4.95
C ASN A 18 6.60 36.59 4.15
N GLN A 19 5.77 37.40 4.77
CA GLN A 19 5.21 38.60 4.13
C GLN A 19 6.28 39.63 3.74
N LYS A 20 7.40 39.71 4.48
CA LYS A 20 8.47 40.69 4.22
C LYS A 20 9.29 40.33 2.98
N THR A 21 9.54 39.04 2.75
CA THR A 21 10.37 38.56 1.64
C THR A 21 9.56 38.06 0.45
N GLY A 22 8.25 37.81 0.63
CA GLY A 22 7.41 37.16 -0.37
C GLY A 22 7.74 35.69 -0.62
N LEU A 23 8.58 35.08 0.21
CA LEU A 23 9.05 33.70 0.09
C LEU A 23 8.39 32.79 1.12
N LEU A 24 8.59 31.50 0.96
CA LEU A 24 8.21 30.49 1.94
C LEU A 24 9.44 30.10 2.76
N ASP A 25 9.36 30.33 4.08
CA ASP A 25 10.37 29.90 5.03
C ASP A 25 10.08 28.47 5.51
N ALA A 26 11.12 27.68 5.65
CA ALA A 26 11.01 26.30 6.11
C ALA A 26 10.80 26.25 7.64
N ILE A 27 9.87 25.39 8.07
CA ILE A 27 9.69 25.05 9.48
C ILE A 27 10.40 23.72 9.70
N GLU A 28 11.65 23.77 10.13
CA GLU A 28 12.55 22.61 10.19
C GLU A 28 11.99 21.42 10.95
N HIS A 29 11.33 21.67 12.10
CA HIS A 29 10.71 20.59 12.86
C HIS A 29 9.64 19.84 12.03
N GLU A 30 8.74 20.58 11.37
CA GLU A 30 7.67 19.96 10.56
C GLU A 30 8.22 19.17 9.38
N ILE A 31 9.31 19.65 8.77
CA ILE A 31 9.98 18.95 7.66
C ILE A 31 10.63 17.67 8.15
N LYS A 32 11.29 17.69 9.32
CA LYS A 32 11.88 16.48 9.93
C LYS A 32 10.82 15.43 10.23
N GLU A 33 9.67 15.83 10.78
CA GLU A 33 8.56 14.91 11.04
C GLU A 33 7.97 14.35 9.75
N LEU A 34 7.86 15.17 8.69
CA LEU A 34 7.41 14.71 7.39
C LEU A 34 8.38 13.68 6.77
N GLU A 35 9.68 13.92 6.85
CA GLU A 35 10.72 12.96 6.40
C GLU A 35 10.71 11.67 7.21
N PHE A 36 10.45 11.75 8.52
CA PHE A 36 10.31 10.59 9.38
C PHE A 36 9.14 9.70 8.92
N ILE A 37 7.94 10.28 8.75
CA ILE A 37 6.79 9.48 8.32
C ILE A 37 6.94 8.92 6.91
N GLU A 38 7.63 9.60 6.00
CA GLU A 38 7.94 9.05 4.68
C GLU A 38 8.76 7.76 4.79
N LYS A 39 9.76 7.74 5.67
CA LYS A 39 10.56 6.54 5.94
C LYS A 39 9.71 5.43 6.57
N GLU A 40 8.87 5.78 7.55
CA GLU A 40 7.96 4.83 8.19
C GLU A 40 6.94 4.24 7.21
N MET A 41 6.38 5.06 6.33
CA MET A 41 5.49 4.58 5.28
C MET A 41 6.18 3.60 4.35
N LEU A 42 7.43 3.88 3.92
CA LEU A 42 8.14 3.05 2.96
C LEU A 42 8.75 1.78 3.58
N LYS A 43 9.18 1.84 4.85
CA LYS A 43 9.84 0.72 5.54
C LYS A 43 8.87 -0.15 6.35
N ASN A 44 7.98 0.49 7.08
CA ASN A 44 7.13 -0.13 8.11
C ASN A 44 5.64 -0.13 7.74
N ASN A 45 5.31 0.24 6.50
CA ASN A 45 3.94 0.25 5.97
C ASN A 45 2.96 1.14 6.78
N MET A 46 3.47 2.21 7.39
CA MET A 46 2.57 3.18 8.02
C MET A 46 1.52 3.66 7.02
N SER A 47 0.25 3.58 7.38
CA SER A 47 -0.83 4.01 6.51
C SER A 47 -0.86 5.52 6.32
N LEU A 48 -1.40 6.01 5.20
CA LEU A 48 -1.59 7.46 4.99
C LEU A 48 -2.36 8.14 6.13
N ARG A 49 -3.37 7.46 6.67
CA ARG A 49 -4.16 8.00 7.80
C ARG A 49 -3.32 8.03 9.07
N GLY A 50 -2.65 6.95 9.42
CA GLY A 50 -1.76 6.90 10.60
C GLY A 50 -0.62 7.92 10.52
N ALA A 51 -0.05 8.13 9.32
CA ALA A 51 0.95 9.16 9.10
C ALA A 51 0.39 10.59 9.30
N CYS A 52 -0.84 10.85 8.85
CA CYS A 52 -1.50 12.13 9.08
C CYS A 52 -1.83 12.37 10.54
N ASP A 53 -2.28 11.34 11.26
CA ASP A 53 -2.59 11.41 12.69
C ASP A 53 -1.32 11.68 13.50
N TYR A 54 -0.22 10.99 13.19
CA TYR A 54 1.09 11.24 13.78
C TYR A 54 1.57 12.68 13.55
N LEU A 55 1.51 13.16 12.28
CA LEU A 55 1.89 14.56 11.99
C LEU A 55 1.05 15.57 12.76
N LYS A 56 -0.26 15.36 12.86
CA LYS A 56 -1.15 16.22 13.64
C LYS A 56 -0.77 16.25 15.11
N GLU A 57 -0.44 15.10 15.69
CA GLU A 57 0.01 15.01 17.09
C GLU A 57 1.32 15.77 17.31
N LYS A 58 2.32 15.57 16.45
CA LYS A 58 3.67 16.14 16.61
C LYS A 58 3.78 17.61 16.24
N THR A 59 3.06 18.04 15.21
CA THR A 59 3.20 19.40 14.67
C THR A 59 2.02 20.32 14.96
N LYS A 60 0.92 19.76 15.51
CA LYS A 60 -0.36 20.47 15.72
C LYS A 60 -0.99 20.98 14.41
N LYS A 61 -0.44 20.62 13.25
CA LYS A 61 -0.98 20.94 11.93
C LYS A 61 -1.65 19.74 11.28
N HIS A 62 -2.73 20.02 10.57
CA HIS A 62 -3.47 18.99 9.84
C HIS A 62 -2.98 18.88 8.39
N LEU A 63 -2.51 17.68 8.02
CA LEU A 63 -2.30 17.30 6.63
C LEU A 63 -3.29 16.18 6.28
N SER A 64 -4.10 16.38 5.23
CA SER A 64 -5.04 15.35 4.82
C SER A 64 -4.34 14.17 4.15
N PRO A 65 -4.92 12.95 4.19
CA PRO A 65 -4.36 11.80 3.46
C PRO A 65 -4.17 12.05 1.96
N ALA A 66 -5.07 12.83 1.34
CA ALA A 66 -4.93 13.25 -0.06
C ALA A 66 -3.75 14.20 -0.26
N GLY A 67 -3.54 15.14 0.66
CA GLY A 67 -2.40 16.06 0.66
C GLY A 67 -1.08 15.31 0.83
N LEU A 68 -1.00 14.39 1.78
CA LEU A 68 0.18 13.56 1.99
C LEU A 68 0.45 12.65 0.77
N LYS A 69 -0.60 12.04 0.20
CA LYS A 69 -0.47 11.27 -1.05
C LYS A 69 0.10 12.11 -2.18
N LYS A 70 -0.39 13.33 -2.37
CA LYS A 70 0.12 14.28 -3.40
C LYS A 70 1.59 14.62 -3.15
N HIS A 71 1.99 14.80 -1.89
CA HIS A 71 3.39 15.02 -1.52
C HIS A 71 4.26 13.83 -1.90
N MET A 72 3.86 12.60 -1.54
CA MET A 72 4.56 11.36 -1.89
C MET A 72 4.65 11.17 -3.41
N ASP A 73 3.56 11.41 -4.14
CA ASP A 73 3.51 11.31 -5.59
C ASP A 73 4.47 12.32 -6.27
N LYS A 74 4.59 13.52 -5.72
CA LYS A 74 5.53 14.55 -6.22
C LYS A 74 6.98 14.15 -5.98
N LYS A 75 7.30 13.61 -4.80
CA LYS A 75 8.68 13.28 -4.40
C LYS A 75 9.18 11.99 -5.05
N TYR A 76 8.36 10.98 -5.15
CA TYR A 76 8.74 9.63 -5.60
C TYR A 76 8.19 9.24 -6.98
N GLY A 77 7.38 10.10 -7.59
CA GLY A 77 6.63 9.85 -8.83
C GLY A 77 5.24 9.26 -8.56
N LYS A 78 4.27 9.67 -9.37
CA LYS A 78 2.85 9.30 -9.22
C LYS A 78 2.68 7.77 -9.12
N GLY A 79 2.22 7.31 -7.98
CA GLY A 79 2.01 5.89 -7.69
C GLY A 79 3.28 5.03 -7.53
N LYS A 80 4.46 5.52 -7.88
CA LYS A 80 5.72 4.74 -7.82
C LYS A 80 6.13 4.36 -6.39
N TRP A 81 5.81 5.18 -5.40
CA TRP A 81 6.09 4.89 -4.00
C TRP A 81 5.24 3.72 -3.46
N LEU A 82 4.00 3.56 -3.97
CA LEU A 82 3.15 2.42 -3.60
C LEU A 82 3.77 1.08 -3.99
N ALA A 83 4.51 1.06 -5.11
CA ALA A 83 5.21 -0.15 -5.54
C ALA A 83 6.40 -0.54 -4.63
N LYS A 84 6.88 0.39 -3.78
CA LYS A 84 7.95 0.13 -2.82
C LYS A 84 7.44 -0.38 -1.47
N LEU A 85 6.12 -0.37 -1.25
CA LEU A 85 5.54 -0.84 0.00
C LEU A 85 5.71 -2.36 0.10
N LYS A 86 6.19 -2.81 1.26
CA LYS A 86 6.01 -4.19 1.67
C LYS A 86 4.53 -4.47 1.78
N GLY A 87 4.13 -5.69 1.57
CA GLY A 87 2.74 -6.07 1.70
C GLY A 87 2.58 -7.57 1.72
N GLU A 88 1.37 -8.00 1.58
CA GLU A 88 0.97 -9.37 1.65
C GLU A 88 0.27 -9.77 0.36
N ILE A 89 0.57 -10.96 -0.13
CA ILE A 89 -0.22 -11.65 -1.15
C ILE A 89 -1.04 -12.70 -0.43
N TYR A 90 -2.32 -12.74 -0.73
CA TYR A 90 -3.25 -13.66 -0.10
C TYR A 90 -3.95 -14.56 -1.13
N ILE A 91 -4.34 -15.74 -0.68
CA ILE A 91 -5.32 -16.60 -1.33
C ILE A 91 -6.53 -16.69 -0.42
N PHE A 92 -7.69 -16.29 -0.91
CA PHE A 92 -8.99 -16.45 -0.27
C PHE A 92 -9.85 -17.42 -1.05
N GLN A 93 -10.72 -18.13 -0.35
CA GLN A 93 -11.76 -18.97 -0.92
C GLN A 93 -13.12 -18.62 -0.36
N ASN A 94 -14.16 -18.86 -1.16
CA ASN A 94 -15.53 -18.87 -0.71
C ASN A 94 -16.17 -20.22 -1.06
N PRO A 95 -16.80 -20.94 -0.11
CA PRO A 95 -17.41 -22.24 -0.35
C PRO A 95 -18.48 -22.27 -1.43
N ALA A 96 -19.15 -21.13 -1.70
CA ALA A 96 -20.14 -21.02 -2.74
C ALA A 96 -19.53 -21.13 -4.16
N TRP A 97 -18.23 -20.87 -4.32
CA TRP A 97 -17.55 -20.89 -5.61
C TRP A 97 -16.50 -22.00 -5.66
N LYS A 98 -16.98 -23.24 -5.83
CA LYS A 98 -16.13 -24.43 -5.85
C LYS A 98 -15.05 -24.34 -6.95
N GLY A 99 -13.82 -24.63 -6.58
CA GLY A 99 -12.66 -24.60 -7.47
C GLY A 99 -12.10 -23.21 -7.74
N TRP A 100 -12.79 -22.14 -7.34
CA TRP A 100 -12.31 -20.78 -7.49
C TRP A 100 -11.52 -20.32 -6.25
N ILE A 101 -10.43 -19.63 -6.51
CA ILE A 101 -9.64 -18.92 -5.51
C ILE A 101 -9.56 -17.45 -5.88
N LYS A 102 -9.47 -16.59 -4.89
CA LYS A 102 -9.15 -15.18 -5.09
C LYS A 102 -7.72 -14.92 -4.65
N VAL A 103 -6.92 -14.45 -5.59
CA VAL A 103 -5.54 -14.02 -5.33
C VAL A 103 -5.48 -12.51 -5.37
N GLY A 104 -4.82 -11.90 -4.40
CA GLY A 104 -4.70 -10.45 -4.37
C GLY A 104 -3.63 -9.97 -3.42
N LYS A 105 -3.46 -8.65 -3.37
CA LYS A 105 -2.51 -7.98 -2.49
C LYS A 105 -3.19 -7.10 -1.47
N SER A 106 -2.53 -6.94 -0.32
CA SER A 106 -2.92 -5.98 0.72
C SER A 106 -1.71 -5.60 1.56
N ILE A 107 -1.77 -4.45 2.23
CA ILE A 107 -0.85 -4.13 3.33
C ILE A 107 -1.19 -4.97 4.56
N ASP A 108 -2.46 -5.35 4.70
CA ASP A 108 -2.99 -6.16 5.79
C ASP A 108 -4.09 -7.06 5.20
N ALA A 109 -3.75 -8.32 4.94
CA ALA A 109 -4.66 -9.29 4.33
C ALA A 109 -5.80 -9.71 5.29
N THR A 110 -5.56 -9.64 6.60
CA THR A 110 -6.59 -9.93 7.60
C THR A 110 -7.70 -8.88 7.56
N LYS A 111 -7.34 -7.60 7.52
CA LYS A 111 -8.34 -6.52 7.33
C LYS A 111 -9.02 -6.61 5.97
N ARG A 112 -8.29 -7.06 4.94
CA ARG A 112 -8.86 -7.26 3.62
C ARG A 112 -9.90 -8.39 3.62
N LEU A 113 -9.61 -9.51 4.28
CA LEU A 113 -10.58 -10.60 4.49
C LEU A 113 -11.83 -10.09 5.20
N TYR A 114 -11.66 -9.31 6.26
CA TYR A 114 -12.79 -8.71 6.98
C TYR A 114 -13.68 -7.86 6.07
N SER A 115 -13.09 -7.10 5.14
CA SER A 115 -13.85 -6.33 4.15
C SER A 115 -14.68 -7.22 3.22
N PHE A 116 -14.14 -8.39 2.81
CA PHE A 116 -14.89 -9.36 2.01
C PHE A 116 -16.04 -9.98 2.80
N GLN A 117 -15.83 -10.27 4.09
CA GLN A 117 -16.88 -10.81 4.97
C GLN A 117 -18.06 -9.83 5.12
N HIS A 118 -17.80 -8.52 5.12
CA HIS A 118 -18.89 -7.52 5.20
C HIS A 118 -19.80 -7.53 3.98
N SER A 119 -19.27 -7.85 2.80
CA SER A 119 -20.03 -7.92 1.55
C SER A 119 -20.66 -9.29 1.31
N CYS A 120 -20.36 -10.27 2.16
CA CYS A 120 -20.86 -11.65 2.04
C CYS A 120 -21.91 -11.94 3.11
N PRO A 121 -23.15 -12.25 2.74
CA PRO A 121 -24.22 -12.53 3.73
C PRO A 121 -23.87 -13.65 4.70
N LEU A 122 -23.19 -14.68 4.23
CA LEU A 122 -22.82 -15.85 5.03
C LEU A 122 -21.49 -15.66 5.78
N LYS A 123 -20.73 -14.61 5.45
CA LYS A 123 -19.41 -14.32 6.05
C LYS A 123 -18.45 -15.52 6.02
N ASP A 124 -18.49 -16.28 4.94
CA ASP A 124 -17.87 -17.61 4.81
C ASP A 124 -16.57 -17.61 3.99
N PHE A 125 -16.05 -16.42 3.65
CA PHE A 125 -14.71 -16.34 3.07
C PHE A 125 -13.67 -16.93 4.03
N LYS A 126 -12.78 -17.74 3.48
CA LYS A 126 -11.66 -18.36 4.21
C LYS A 126 -10.33 -17.81 3.69
N CYS A 127 -9.45 -17.45 4.59
CA CYS A 127 -8.06 -17.22 4.25
C CYS A 127 -7.34 -18.57 4.16
N VAL A 128 -6.83 -18.88 3.00
CA VAL A 128 -6.08 -20.13 2.76
C VAL A 128 -4.59 -19.91 3.04
N LYS A 129 -4.03 -18.84 2.51
CA LYS A 129 -2.60 -18.52 2.65
C LYS A 129 -2.36 -17.02 2.57
N ILE A 130 -1.38 -16.57 3.33
CA ILE A 130 -0.79 -15.23 3.24
C ILE A 130 0.72 -15.38 3.17
N ILE A 131 1.37 -14.63 2.29
CA ILE A 131 2.82 -14.45 2.28
C ILE A 131 3.16 -12.96 2.31
N THR A 132 4.18 -12.59 3.07
CA THR A 132 4.74 -11.23 3.07
C THR A 132 5.73 -11.09 1.93
N VAL A 133 5.69 -9.95 1.23
CA VAL A 133 6.54 -9.68 0.07
C VAL A 133 7.09 -8.25 0.11
N LYS A 134 8.30 -8.05 -0.42
CA LYS A 134 8.99 -6.74 -0.45
C LYS A 134 8.29 -5.72 -1.36
N ASN A 135 7.69 -6.19 -2.45
CA ASN A 135 7.00 -5.37 -3.45
C ASN A 135 5.70 -6.06 -3.87
N GLN A 136 4.61 -5.74 -3.16
CA GLN A 136 3.32 -6.40 -3.36
C GLN A 136 2.78 -6.30 -4.79
N THR A 137 3.01 -5.17 -5.48
CA THR A 137 2.48 -4.97 -6.84
C THR A 137 3.23 -5.84 -7.86
N LYS A 138 4.55 -5.94 -7.73
CA LYS A 138 5.37 -6.81 -8.59
C LYS A 138 5.10 -8.28 -8.29
N ALA A 139 4.97 -8.63 -7.01
CA ALA A 139 4.69 -10.00 -6.56
C ALA A 139 3.35 -10.48 -7.08
N GLU A 140 2.26 -9.71 -6.85
CA GLU A 140 0.93 -10.05 -7.32
C GLU A 140 0.91 -10.31 -8.82
N ARG A 141 1.46 -9.39 -9.63
CA ARG A 141 1.49 -9.54 -11.08
C ARG A 141 2.18 -10.84 -11.50
N LYS A 142 3.37 -11.13 -10.97
CA LYS A 142 4.11 -12.36 -11.31
C LYS A 142 3.39 -13.62 -10.87
N ILE A 143 2.79 -13.62 -9.69
CA ILE A 143 2.04 -14.76 -9.15
C ILE A 143 0.80 -15.01 -10.02
N LEU A 144 0.05 -13.94 -10.36
CA LEU A 144 -1.12 -14.05 -11.24
C LEU A 144 -0.73 -14.58 -12.63
N GLU A 145 0.35 -14.05 -13.24
CA GLU A 145 0.86 -14.54 -14.53
C GLU A 145 1.15 -16.06 -14.48
N LEU A 146 1.80 -16.54 -13.42
CA LEU A 146 2.07 -17.97 -13.25
C LEU A 146 0.80 -18.79 -13.01
N MET A 147 -0.14 -18.29 -12.21
CA MET A 147 -1.39 -18.99 -11.94
C MET A 147 -2.28 -19.06 -13.18
N TYR A 148 -2.34 -18.00 -13.99
CA TYR A 148 -3.11 -17.99 -15.24
C TYR A 148 -2.65 -19.07 -16.22
N PHE A 149 -1.35 -19.37 -16.26
CA PHE A 149 -0.81 -20.43 -17.12
C PHE A 149 -1.37 -21.82 -16.79
N PHE A 150 -1.71 -22.07 -15.52
CA PHE A 150 -2.24 -23.34 -15.03
C PHE A 150 -3.75 -23.32 -14.76
N ALA A 151 -4.40 -22.18 -14.91
CA ALA A 151 -5.82 -22.00 -14.61
C ALA A 151 -6.71 -22.66 -15.67
N GLU A 152 -7.80 -23.27 -15.22
CA GLU A 152 -8.89 -23.70 -16.12
C GLU A 152 -9.64 -22.48 -16.65
N GLU A 153 -9.91 -21.50 -15.77
CA GLU A 153 -10.62 -20.27 -16.06
C GLU A 153 -10.05 -19.13 -15.18
N ASN A 154 -10.13 -17.89 -15.63
CA ASN A 154 -9.81 -16.74 -14.81
C ASN A 154 -10.71 -15.53 -15.12
N ASN A 155 -10.95 -14.71 -14.10
CA ASN A 155 -11.62 -13.43 -14.22
C ASN A 155 -10.91 -12.43 -13.29
N GLY A 156 -9.88 -11.78 -13.83
CA GLY A 156 -8.99 -10.92 -13.05
C GLY A 156 -8.35 -11.69 -11.88
N GLU A 157 -8.54 -11.22 -10.67
CA GLU A 157 -7.98 -11.83 -9.45
C GLU A 157 -8.68 -13.13 -9.02
N TRP A 158 -9.77 -13.53 -9.68
CA TRP A 158 -10.45 -14.81 -9.49
C TRP A 158 -9.93 -15.84 -10.45
N ILE A 159 -9.50 -16.98 -9.93
CA ILE A 159 -8.81 -18.02 -10.71
C ILE A 159 -9.41 -19.37 -10.36
N LYS A 160 -9.83 -20.12 -11.35
CA LYS A 160 -10.24 -21.52 -11.19
C LYS A 160 -9.02 -22.41 -11.37
N LEU A 161 -8.47 -22.84 -10.25
CA LEU A 161 -7.21 -23.58 -10.18
C LEU A 161 -7.22 -24.53 -8.99
N ASN A 162 -6.60 -25.69 -9.15
CA ASN A 162 -6.36 -26.60 -8.04
C ASN A 162 -5.60 -25.87 -6.92
N LEU A 163 -6.08 -26.01 -5.69
CA LEU A 163 -5.55 -25.28 -4.53
C LEU A 163 -4.09 -25.63 -4.23
N ASP A 164 -3.74 -26.92 -4.30
CA ASP A 164 -2.36 -27.38 -4.02
C ASP A 164 -1.39 -26.76 -5.01
N ARG A 165 -1.79 -26.68 -6.30
CA ARG A 165 -0.99 -26.01 -7.33
C ARG A 165 -0.83 -24.52 -7.06
N ALA A 166 -1.88 -23.84 -6.62
CA ALA A 166 -1.82 -22.44 -6.24
C ALA A 166 -0.87 -22.21 -5.06
N LEU A 167 -0.92 -23.06 -4.05
CA LEU A 167 -0.03 -23.01 -2.89
C LEU A 167 1.43 -23.26 -3.26
N GLU A 168 1.69 -24.22 -4.15
CA GLU A 168 3.03 -24.50 -4.67
C GLU A 168 3.62 -23.27 -5.37
N ILE A 169 2.85 -22.63 -6.27
CA ILE A 169 3.28 -21.41 -6.96
C ILE A 169 3.61 -20.31 -5.94
N LEU A 170 2.79 -20.13 -4.92
CA LEU A 170 2.98 -19.09 -3.91
C LEU A 170 4.25 -19.35 -3.06
N ASN A 171 4.47 -20.60 -2.64
CA ASN A 171 5.65 -21.00 -1.87
C ASN A 171 6.93 -20.87 -2.70
N THR A 172 6.93 -21.35 -3.94
CA THR A 172 8.07 -21.21 -4.87
C THR A 172 8.41 -19.75 -5.13
N TYR A 173 7.39 -18.89 -5.29
CA TYR A 173 7.64 -17.46 -5.42
C TYR A 173 8.31 -16.88 -4.17
N LYS A 174 7.82 -17.21 -2.98
CA LYS A 174 8.39 -16.75 -1.72
C LYS A 174 9.86 -17.17 -1.56
N GLU A 175 10.16 -18.42 -1.79
CA GLU A 175 11.52 -18.97 -1.69
C GLU A 175 12.48 -18.29 -2.67
N LYS A 176 12.07 -18.16 -3.94
CA LYS A 176 12.92 -17.62 -5.01
C LYS A 176 13.15 -16.11 -4.93
N TYR A 177 12.20 -15.33 -4.44
CA TYR A 177 12.22 -13.86 -4.57
C TYR A 177 12.18 -13.09 -3.26
N GLU A 178 11.92 -13.75 -2.13
CA GLU A 178 11.73 -13.05 -0.85
C GLU A 178 12.69 -13.52 0.25
N THR A 179 13.43 -14.60 0.04
CA THR A 179 14.35 -15.20 1.04
C THR A 179 15.75 -14.55 1.06
N ASN A 180 15.99 -13.47 0.29
CA ASN A 180 17.24 -12.70 0.29
C ASN A 180 17.06 -11.31 0.91
#